data_bcd53c63164e31d87bed678b8c4e6a60
#
_entry.id   bcd53c63164e31d87bed678b8c4e6a60
#
_cell.length_a   1.000
_cell.length_b   1.000
_cell.length_c   1.000
_cell.angle_alpha   90.00
_cell.angle_beta   90.00
_cell.angle_gamma   90.00
#
_symmetry.space_group_name_H-M   'P 1'
#
loop_
_entity.id
_entity.type
_entity.pdbx_description
1 polymer ?
#
loop_
_entity_poly.entity_id
_entity_poly.type
_entity_poly.pdbx_seq_one_letter_code
_entity_poly.pdbx_strand_id
1 'polypeptide(L)'
;MTAPRPMRVGIVGAGVMAEAMIAGLLADRAVRRSALVASHPRRERRAGLAAVHGIRTVARNRDALVDTDIVVLAVKPQMLRNVMRELAPALANEQVVLSIVAGATLRTLSTGLRHAAVVRAMPNTPAQIRKGIAVWAAASACSAAQRDLARAVLRALGDERQVEDENFVAMATALSGTGPTYLFAVMEALVDAGVHLGFPRELAHDLVAETLVGSSQYAAASKLHPAQLRNAVTSPGGTSAAAIYELEKGRLRTVLSDAVWAAYRRTTELGERLEAETLADSG
;
A
#
# COMPACT_ATOMS: atom_id res chain seq x y z
N MET A 1 -14.13 -6.75 33.92
CA MET A 1 -13.35 -6.22 32.79
C MET A 1 -14.34 -5.92 31.66
N THR A 2 -14.61 -4.66 31.36
CA THR A 2 -15.43 -4.26 30.21
C THR A 2 -14.78 -4.73 28.91
N ALA A 3 -15.54 -5.39 28.04
CA ALA A 3 -15.03 -5.78 26.72
C ALA A 3 -14.42 -4.56 25.99
N PRO A 4 -13.26 -4.70 25.33
CA PRO A 4 -12.66 -3.56 24.65
C PRO A 4 -13.64 -2.99 23.63
N ARG A 5 -13.78 -1.67 23.66
CA ARG A 5 -14.65 -0.94 22.72
C ARG A 5 -14.20 -1.24 21.29
N PRO A 6 -15.10 -1.61 20.38
CA PRO A 6 -14.74 -1.88 18.99
C PRO A 6 -14.13 -0.62 18.34
N MET A 7 -13.04 -0.81 17.61
CA MET A 7 -12.35 0.24 16.84
C MET A 7 -13.32 0.94 15.87
N ARG A 8 -13.24 2.27 15.79
CA ARG A 8 -14.03 3.10 14.87
C ARG A 8 -13.09 3.77 13.88
N VAL A 9 -13.34 3.59 12.60
CA VAL A 9 -12.45 4.00 11.51
C VAL A 9 -13.12 5.03 10.62
N GLY A 10 -12.47 6.17 10.44
CA GLY A 10 -12.82 7.16 9.44
C GLY A 10 -11.86 7.06 8.25
N ILE A 11 -12.38 7.02 7.03
CA ILE A 11 -11.56 6.96 5.82
C ILE A 11 -11.82 8.19 4.96
N VAL A 12 -10.77 8.96 4.71
CA VAL A 12 -10.80 10.15 3.86
C VAL A 12 -10.20 9.83 2.50
N GLY A 13 -11.04 9.90 1.45
CA GLY A 13 -10.64 9.53 0.09
C GLY A 13 -10.91 8.07 -0.24
N ALA A 14 -12.16 7.71 -0.44
CA ALA A 14 -12.60 6.33 -0.70
C ALA A 14 -12.30 5.87 -2.15
N GLY A 15 -11.01 5.81 -2.51
CA GLY A 15 -10.51 5.23 -3.76
C GLY A 15 -10.40 3.70 -3.70
N VAL A 16 -9.67 3.09 -4.67
CA VAL A 16 -9.50 1.63 -4.78
C VAL A 16 -8.81 1.04 -3.53
N MET A 17 -7.72 1.66 -3.07
CA MET A 17 -7.00 1.17 -1.88
C MET A 17 -7.84 1.28 -0.61
N ALA A 18 -8.60 2.36 -0.46
CA ALA A 18 -9.53 2.55 0.64
C ALA A 18 -10.64 1.48 0.63
N GLU A 19 -11.15 1.14 -0.54
CA GLU A 19 -12.15 0.07 -0.68
C GLU A 19 -11.60 -1.31 -0.31
N ALA A 20 -10.36 -1.63 -0.73
CA ALA A 20 -9.68 -2.83 -0.30
C ALA A 20 -9.54 -2.91 1.23
N MET A 21 -9.21 -1.78 1.86
CA MET A 21 -9.13 -1.66 3.32
C MET A 21 -10.49 -1.88 3.99
N ILE A 22 -11.55 -1.26 3.47
CA ILE A 22 -12.93 -1.46 3.93
C ILE A 22 -13.30 -2.94 3.86
N ALA A 23 -13.10 -3.57 2.72
CA ALA A 23 -13.41 -4.98 2.51
C ALA A 23 -12.64 -5.89 3.48
N GLY A 24 -11.34 -5.66 3.65
CA GLY A 24 -10.50 -6.41 4.57
C GLY A 24 -10.91 -6.27 6.04
N LEU A 25 -11.14 -5.03 6.50
CA LEU A 25 -11.59 -4.75 7.88
C LEU A 25 -12.91 -5.43 8.21
N LEU A 26 -13.84 -5.45 7.26
CA LEU A 26 -15.13 -6.11 7.42
C LEU A 26 -15.02 -7.65 7.38
N ALA A 27 -14.19 -8.19 6.49
CA ALA A 27 -13.96 -9.64 6.38
C ALA A 27 -13.31 -10.22 7.64
N ASP A 28 -12.35 -9.50 8.23
CA ASP A 28 -11.68 -9.90 9.48
C ASP A 28 -12.52 -9.64 10.73
N ARG A 29 -13.69 -9.02 10.57
CA ARG A 29 -14.53 -8.57 11.68
C ARG A 29 -13.79 -7.64 12.66
N ALA A 30 -12.72 -6.98 12.20
CA ALA A 30 -11.94 -6.05 12.99
C ALA A 30 -12.75 -4.79 13.32
N VAL A 31 -13.69 -4.44 12.44
CA VAL A 31 -14.59 -3.29 12.59
C VAL A 31 -16.01 -3.68 12.23
N ARG A 32 -16.99 -3.16 12.97
CA ARG A 32 -18.40 -3.29 12.60
C ARG A 32 -18.74 -2.29 11.49
N ARG A 33 -19.66 -2.63 10.59
CA ARG A 33 -20.12 -1.70 9.52
C ARG A 33 -20.54 -0.33 10.06
N SER A 34 -21.25 -0.31 11.20
CA SER A 34 -21.70 0.93 11.86
C SER A 34 -20.56 1.78 12.44
N ALA A 35 -19.37 1.20 12.63
CA ALA A 35 -18.18 1.87 13.16
C ALA A 35 -17.18 2.25 12.04
N LEU A 36 -17.59 2.14 10.77
CA LEU A 36 -16.79 2.49 9.62
C LEU A 36 -17.49 3.56 8.79
N VAL A 37 -16.80 4.69 8.54
CA VAL A 37 -17.30 5.79 7.73
C VAL A 37 -16.27 6.16 6.68
N ALA A 38 -16.71 6.42 5.44
CA ALA A 38 -15.82 6.82 4.36
C ALA A 38 -16.32 8.08 3.67
N SER A 39 -15.40 9.02 3.37
CA SER A 39 -15.72 10.22 2.62
C SER A 39 -15.30 10.12 1.16
N HIS A 40 -16.15 10.65 0.28
CA HIS A 40 -15.78 10.87 -1.13
C HIS A 40 -16.65 11.97 -1.73
N PRO A 41 -16.12 12.90 -2.57
CA PRO A 41 -16.93 13.99 -3.14
C PRO A 41 -18.01 13.48 -4.11
N ARG A 42 -17.74 12.46 -4.91
CA ARG A 42 -18.68 11.96 -5.92
C ARG A 42 -19.79 11.12 -5.29
N ARG A 43 -21.05 11.46 -5.58
CA ARG A 43 -22.24 10.77 -5.03
C ARG A 43 -22.31 9.31 -5.47
N GLU A 44 -22.03 9.01 -6.74
CA GLU A 44 -22.09 7.64 -7.27
C GLU A 44 -21.09 6.71 -6.54
N ARG A 45 -19.87 7.22 -6.27
CA ARG A 45 -18.87 6.45 -5.53
C ARG A 45 -19.34 6.16 -4.10
N ARG A 46 -19.94 7.15 -3.43
CA ARG A 46 -20.51 6.95 -2.10
C ARG A 46 -21.63 5.93 -2.10
N ALA A 47 -22.55 6.03 -3.07
CA ALA A 47 -23.67 5.10 -3.22
C ALA A 47 -23.18 3.66 -3.48
N GLY A 48 -22.17 3.49 -4.36
CA GLY A 48 -21.57 2.18 -4.62
C GLY A 48 -20.96 1.55 -3.37
N LEU A 49 -20.17 2.30 -2.61
CA LEU A 49 -19.57 1.81 -1.36
C LEU A 49 -20.63 1.43 -0.31
N ALA A 50 -21.68 2.23 -0.16
CA ALA A 50 -22.78 1.96 0.76
C ALA A 50 -23.55 0.69 0.34
N ALA A 51 -23.80 0.52 -0.96
CA ALA A 51 -24.50 -0.64 -1.49
C ALA A 51 -23.70 -1.95 -1.32
N VAL A 52 -22.38 -1.91 -1.64
CA VAL A 52 -21.53 -3.10 -1.58
C VAL A 52 -21.14 -3.48 -0.15
N HIS A 53 -20.78 -2.51 0.68
CA HIS A 53 -20.18 -2.76 1.99
C HIS A 53 -21.13 -2.50 3.17
N GLY A 54 -22.25 -1.83 2.95
CA GLY A 54 -23.20 -1.48 4.00
C GLY A 54 -22.66 -0.50 5.04
N ILE A 55 -21.71 0.35 4.65
CA ILE A 55 -21.06 1.34 5.52
C ILE A 55 -21.68 2.73 5.37
N ARG A 56 -21.49 3.58 6.37
CA ARG A 56 -21.83 5.00 6.28
C ARG A 56 -20.86 5.70 5.33
N THR A 57 -21.39 6.51 4.40
CA THR A 57 -20.60 7.36 3.51
C THR A 57 -21.01 8.83 3.64
N VAL A 58 -20.03 9.73 3.53
CA VAL A 58 -20.24 11.18 3.71
C VAL A 58 -19.58 11.96 2.58
N ALA A 59 -20.09 13.17 2.31
CA ALA A 59 -19.57 14.01 1.25
C ALA A 59 -18.37 14.85 1.68
N ARG A 60 -18.39 15.40 2.91
CA ARG A 60 -17.34 16.24 3.48
C ARG A 60 -16.37 15.38 4.27
N ASN A 61 -15.07 15.65 4.12
CA ASN A 61 -14.02 14.85 4.77
C ASN A 61 -14.11 14.95 6.31
N ARG A 62 -14.40 16.14 6.85
CA ARG A 62 -14.55 16.34 8.30
C ARG A 62 -15.64 15.48 8.93
N ASP A 63 -16.70 15.13 8.18
CA ASP A 63 -17.78 14.30 8.70
C ASP A 63 -17.34 12.83 8.91
N ALA A 64 -16.22 12.43 8.29
CA ALA A 64 -15.61 11.12 8.48
C ALA A 64 -14.73 11.03 9.75
N LEU A 65 -14.44 12.16 10.41
CA LEU A 65 -13.65 12.21 11.64
C LEU A 65 -14.52 12.02 12.89
N VAL A 66 -15.82 12.25 12.76
CA VAL A 66 -16.74 12.24 13.90
C VAL A 66 -16.83 10.85 14.51
N ASP A 67 -16.58 10.75 15.80
CA ASP A 67 -16.64 9.51 16.57
C ASP A 67 -15.70 8.41 16.04
N THR A 68 -14.51 8.73 15.53
CA THR A 68 -13.52 7.77 15.08
C THR A 68 -12.28 7.75 15.99
N ASP A 69 -11.65 6.59 16.11
CA ASP A 69 -10.43 6.39 16.88
C ASP A 69 -9.19 6.52 15.99
N ILE A 70 -9.34 6.16 14.72
CA ILE A 70 -8.32 6.28 13.67
C ILE A 70 -8.92 6.89 12.41
N VAL A 71 -8.17 7.81 11.79
CA VAL A 71 -8.50 8.46 10.52
C VAL A 71 -7.50 8.05 9.47
N VAL A 72 -7.96 7.43 8.39
CA VAL A 72 -7.11 7.00 7.28
C VAL A 72 -7.16 8.04 6.15
N LEU A 73 -6.01 8.55 5.76
CA LEU A 73 -5.85 9.41 4.58
C LEU A 73 -5.47 8.55 3.37
N ALA A 74 -6.40 8.38 2.44
CA ALA A 74 -6.26 7.58 1.23
C ALA A 74 -6.56 8.41 -0.04
N VAL A 75 -6.23 9.68 -0.02
CA VAL A 75 -6.38 10.61 -1.14
C VAL A 75 -5.17 10.57 -2.07
N LYS A 76 -5.31 11.13 -3.26
CA LYS A 76 -4.15 11.33 -4.16
C LYS A 76 -3.19 12.37 -3.57
N PRO A 77 -1.87 12.26 -3.77
CA PRO A 77 -0.89 13.22 -3.23
C PRO A 77 -1.24 14.69 -3.51
N GLN A 78 -1.70 14.98 -4.73
CA GLN A 78 -2.08 16.33 -5.14
C GLN A 78 -3.24 16.95 -4.34
N MET A 79 -4.05 16.12 -3.69
CA MET A 79 -5.18 16.55 -2.87
C MET A 79 -4.83 16.70 -1.39
N LEU A 80 -3.69 16.12 -0.96
CA LEU A 80 -3.38 15.95 0.46
C LEU A 80 -3.30 17.29 1.19
N ARG A 81 -2.63 18.29 0.61
CA ARG A 81 -2.50 19.63 1.18
C ARG A 81 -3.86 20.25 1.53
N ASN A 82 -4.80 20.27 0.59
CA ASN A 82 -6.14 20.81 0.82
C ASN A 82 -6.91 20.01 1.87
N VAL A 83 -6.77 18.69 1.84
CA VAL A 83 -7.39 17.78 2.82
C VAL A 83 -6.83 18.03 4.22
N MET A 84 -5.52 18.14 4.39
CA MET A 84 -4.91 18.45 5.68
C MET A 84 -5.42 19.78 6.25
N ARG A 85 -5.51 20.82 5.42
CA ARG A 85 -6.05 22.13 5.82
C ARG A 85 -7.53 22.04 6.26
N GLU A 86 -8.33 21.22 5.58
CA GLU A 86 -9.74 20.99 5.94
C GLU A 86 -9.86 20.25 7.27
N LEU A 87 -9.00 19.26 7.52
CA LEU A 87 -9.11 18.36 8.66
C LEU A 87 -8.47 18.90 9.93
N ALA A 88 -7.39 19.67 9.82
CA ALA A 88 -6.62 20.16 10.98
C ALA A 88 -7.47 20.76 12.11
N PRO A 89 -8.49 21.62 11.86
CA PRO A 89 -9.32 22.18 12.93
C PRO A 89 -10.37 21.22 13.49
N ALA A 90 -10.53 20.01 12.90
CA ALA A 90 -11.57 19.05 13.27
C ALA A 90 -11.03 17.76 13.90
N LEU A 91 -9.71 17.56 13.88
CA LEU A 91 -9.07 16.39 14.51
C LEU A 91 -9.10 16.51 16.02
N ALA A 92 -9.52 15.44 16.70
CA ALA A 92 -9.42 15.34 18.16
C ALA A 92 -8.05 14.80 18.57
N ASN A 93 -7.52 15.25 19.70
CA ASN A 93 -6.18 14.91 20.17
C ASN A 93 -5.96 13.39 20.36
N GLU A 94 -7.00 12.65 20.69
CA GLU A 94 -6.97 11.21 20.94
C GLU A 94 -6.91 10.39 19.66
N GLN A 95 -7.31 10.97 18.53
CA GLN A 95 -7.32 10.28 17.23
C GLN A 95 -5.89 10.05 16.74
N VAL A 96 -5.68 8.95 16.05
CA VAL A 96 -4.46 8.73 15.26
C VAL A 96 -4.77 8.89 13.77
N VAL A 97 -3.88 9.55 13.04
CA VAL A 97 -4.02 9.70 11.59
C VAL A 97 -3.05 8.75 10.90
N LEU A 98 -3.58 7.82 10.11
CA LEU A 98 -2.84 6.90 9.27
C LEU A 98 -2.88 7.39 7.81
N SER A 99 -1.74 7.79 7.26
CA SER A 99 -1.62 8.16 5.85
C SER A 99 -1.04 7.02 5.02
N ILE A 100 -1.71 6.69 3.91
CA ILE A 100 -1.19 5.81 2.86
C ILE A 100 -0.82 6.60 1.59
N VAL A 101 -0.65 7.90 1.71
CA VAL A 101 -0.35 8.80 0.59
C VAL A 101 1.15 8.77 0.29
N ALA A 102 1.49 8.44 -0.96
CA ALA A 102 2.88 8.40 -1.40
C ALA A 102 3.57 9.77 -1.24
N GLY A 103 4.80 9.77 -0.73
CA GLY A 103 5.61 10.96 -0.51
C GLY A 103 5.28 11.77 0.75
N ALA A 104 4.15 11.52 1.44
CA ALA A 104 3.79 12.23 2.65
C ALA A 104 4.65 11.77 3.85
N THR A 105 5.61 12.61 4.27
CA THR A 105 6.46 12.33 5.43
C THR A 105 5.71 12.53 6.74
N LEU A 106 6.19 11.92 7.84
CA LEU A 106 5.64 12.15 9.18
C LEU A 106 5.65 13.65 9.53
N ARG A 107 6.72 14.36 9.13
CA ARG A 107 6.84 15.79 9.32
C ARG A 107 5.79 16.57 8.52
N THR A 108 5.63 16.26 7.24
CA THR A 108 4.58 16.87 6.39
C THR A 108 3.20 16.66 6.98
N LEU A 109 2.91 15.43 7.43
CA LEU A 109 1.61 15.09 8.02
C LEU A 109 1.38 15.82 9.34
N SER A 110 2.34 15.77 10.26
CA SER A 110 2.17 16.41 11.58
C SER A 110 2.04 17.92 11.48
N THR A 111 2.82 18.57 10.62
CA THR A 111 2.76 20.01 10.39
C THR A 111 1.46 20.41 9.70
N GLY A 112 1.11 19.75 8.58
CA GLY A 112 -0.07 20.12 7.81
C GLY A 112 -1.41 19.83 8.50
N LEU A 113 -1.44 18.80 9.35
CA LEU A 113 -2.61 18.45 10.18
C LEU A 113 -2.62 19.19 11.53
N ARG A 114 -1.51 19.81 11.94
CA ARG A 114 -1.31 20.34 13.31
C ARG A 114 -1.63 19.28 14.36
N HIS A 115 -1.21 18.04 14.09
CA HIS A 115 -1.56 16.86 14.89
C HIS A 115 -0.34 15.96 15.09
N ALA A 116 -0.04 15.58 16.33
CA ALA A 116 1.19 14.89 16.66
C ALA A 116 1.12 13.37 16.42
N ALA A 117 -0.06 12.77 16.59
CA ALA A 117 -0.25 11.31 16.46
C ALA A 117 -0.50 10.90 15.00
N VAL A 118 0.57 10.84 14.22
CA VAL A 118 0.52 10.48 12.80
C VAL A 118 1.31 9.21 12.49
N VAL A 119 0.81 8.43 11.55
CA VAL A 119 1.43 7.21 11.03
C VAL A 119 1.51 7.33 9.52
N ARG A 120 2.67 7.03 8.98
CA ARG A 120 2.92 6.93 7.54
C ARG A 120 3.03 5.47 7.14
N ALA A 121 2.27 5.04 6.14
CA ALA A 121 2.33 3.68 5.62
C ALA A 121 2.34 3.66 4.09
N MET A 122 2.92 2.62 3.53
CA MET A 122 2.89 2.36 2.10
C MET A 122 2.45 0.92 1.85
N PRO A 123 1.17 0.69 1.56
CA PRO A 123 0.67 -0.59 1.06
C PRO A 123 0.93 -0.74 -0.45
N ASN A 124 0.61 -1.92 -0.99
CA ASN A 124 0.67 -2.18 -2.43
C ASN A 124 -0.63 -2.78 -2.97
N THR A 125 -0.78 -2.84 -4.30
CA THR A 125 -2.05 -3.22 -4.97
C THR A 125 -2.57 -4.63 -4.71
N PRO A 126 -1.74 -5.68 -4.41
CA PRO A 126 -2.26 -6.99 -4.00
C PRO A 126 -3.10 -6.95 -2.72
N ALA A 127 -3.11 -5.84 -2.01
CA ALA A 127 -4.06 -5.57 -0.92
C ALA A 127 -5.53 -5.76 -1.31
N GLN A 128 -5.88 -5.58 -2.60
CA GLN A 128 -7.23 -5.79 -3.12
C GLN A 128 -7.72 -7.24 -2.94
N ILE A 129 -6.79 -8.18 -2.87
CA ILE A 129 -7.07 -9.60 -2.59
C ILE A 129 -6.47 -10.03 -1.23
N ARG A 130 -6.17 -9.07 -0.36
CA ARG A 130 -5.61 -9.28 0.98
C ARG A 130 -4.25 -10.04 0.98
N LYS A 131 -3.50 -9.88 -0.10
CA LYS A 131 -2.14 -10.39 -0.29
C LYS A 131 -1.13 -9.25 -0.43
N GLY A 132 -1.49 -8.07 0.07
CA GLY A 132 -0.61 -6.91 0.11
C GLY A 132 0.44 -7.02 1.20
N ILE A 133 1.42 -6.11 1.13
CA ILE A 133 2.35 -5.80 2.22
C ILE A 133 2.36 -4.30 2.42
N ALA A 134 2.34 -3.86 3.68
CA ALA A 134 2.47 -2.46 4.06
C ALA A 134 3.70 -2.26 4.93
N VAL A 135 4.58 -1.34 4.56
CA VAL A 135 5.66 -0.86 5.44
C VAL A 135 5.23 0.47 6.05
N TRP A 136 5.43 0.63 7.36
CA TRP A 136 4.93 1.81 8.06
C TRP A 136 5.81 2.28 9.21
N ALA A 137 5.79 3.58 9.45
CA ALA A 137 6.44 4.25 10.58
C ALA A 137 5.43 5.13 11.32
N ALA A 138 5.60 5.27 12.62
CA ALA A 138 4.77 6.12 13.47
C ALA A 138 5.60 7.25 14.07
N ALA A 139 5.00 8.44 14.20
CA ALA A 139 5.60 9.52 14.96
C ALA A 139 5.82 9.10 16.42
N SER A 140 6.85 9.65 17.06
CA SER A 140 7.19 9.36 18.46
C SER A 140 6.04 9.67 19.44
N ALA A 141 5.20 10.63 19.10
CA ALA A 141 4.01 11.02 19.86
C ALA A 141 2.89 9.97 19.84
N CYS A 142 2.92 8.98 18.93
CA CYS A 142 1.93 7.91 18.91
C CYS A 142 2.09 6.99 20.14
N SER A 143 1.02 6.80 20.89
CA SER A 143 0.96 5.81 21.96
C SER A 143 1.00 4.37 21.41
N ALA A 144 1.27 3.39 22.27
CA ALA A 144 1.21 1.97 21.89
C ALA A 144 -0.18 1.59 21.37
N ALA A 145 -1.25 2.05 22.00
CA ALA A 145 -2.62 1.81 21.57
C ALA A 145 -2.90 2.38 20.17
N GLN A 146 -2.41 3.58 19.86
CA GLN A 146 -2.57 4.19 18.55
C GLN A 146 -1.78 3.44 17.46
N ARG A 147 -0.59 2.94 17.79
CA ARG A 147 0.18 2.05 16.87
C ARG A 147 -0.55 0.73 16.62
N ASP A 148 -1.19 0.16 17.64
CA ASP A 148 -1.97 -1.07 17.50
C ASP A 148 -3.23 -0.86 16.63
N LEU A 149 -3.88 0.30 16.72
CA LEU A 149 -4.97 0.67 15.81
C LEU A 149 -4.48 0.74 14.36
N ALA A 150 -3.35 1.41 14.10
CA ALA A 150 -2.77 1.50 12.76
C ALA A 150 -2.39 0.11 12.23
N ARG A 151 -1.76 -0.73 13.06
CA ARG A 151 -1.42 -2.12 12.72
C ARG A 151 -2.66 -2.93 12.37
N ALA A 152 -3.73 -2.83 13.14
CA ALA A 152 -4.98 -3.56 12.88
C ALA A 152 -5.59 -3.16 11.53
N VAL A 153 -5.56 -1.87 11.19
CA VAL A 153 -6.03 -1.37 9.89
C VAL A 153 -5.15 -1.89 8.74
N LEU A 154 -3.83 -1.89 8.90
CA LEU A 154 -2.92 -2.33 7.85
C LEU A 154 -2.97 -3.85 7.61
N ARG A 155 -3.17 -4.65 8.66
CA ARG A 155 -3.36 -6.11 8.56
C ARG A 155 -4.56 -6.52 7.72
N ALA A 156 -5.57 -5.68 7.66
CA ALA A 156 -6.71 -5.92 6.78
C ALA A 156 -6.33 -5.97 5.28
N LEU A 157 -5.16 -5.42 4.92
CA LEU A 157 -4.62 -5.40 3.55
C LEU A 157 -3.70 -6.60 3.24
N GLY A 158 -3.27 -7.34 4.26
CA GLY A 158 -2.29 -8.42 4.18
C GLY A 158 -1.23 -8.31 5.28
N ASP A 159 0.03 -8.52 4.92
CA ASP A 159 1.15 -8.38 5.85
C ASP A 159 1.50 -6.91 6.13
N GLU A 160 2.09 -6.66 7.31
CA GLU A 160 2.59 -5.33 7.68
C GLU A 160 3.98 -5.43 8.34
N ARG A 161 4.78 -4.40 8.16
CA ARG A 161 6.09 -4.27 8.79
C ARG A 161 6.25 -2.87 9.35
N GLN A 162 6.30 -2.75 10.67
CA GLN A 162 6.66 -1.51 11.34
C GLN A 162 8.18 -1.31 11.25
N VAL A 163 8.58 -0.08 10.95
CA VAL A 163 9.98 0.36 10.93
C VAL A 163 10.14 1.59 11.82
N GLU A 164 11.32 1.77 12.40
CA GLU A 164 11.62 2.93 13.23
C GLU A 164 12.08 4.12 12.36
N ASP A 165 12.94 3.85 11.38
CA ASP A 165 13.37 4.87 10.41
C ASP A 165 12.35 4.97 9.27
N GLU A 166 11.71 6.13 9.18
CA GLU A 166 10.71 6.42 8.14
C GLU A 166 11.28 6.35 6.71
N ASN A 167 12.61 6.44 6.52
CA ASN A 167 13.24 6.28 5.20
C ASN A 167 12.95 4.91 4.58
N PHE A 168 12.81 3.86 5.42
CA PHE A 168 12.41 2.54 4.92
C PHE A 168 11.02 2.53 4.28
N VAL A 169 10.12 3.44 4.67
CA VAL A 169 8.81 3.58 4.00
C VAL A 169 8.97 4.15 2.58
N ALA A 170 9.91 5.09 2.38
CA ALA A 170 10.23 5.62 1.05
C ALA A 170 10.89 4.54 0.17
N MET A 171 11.85 3.78 0.73
CA MET A 171 12.49 2.63 0.04
C MET A 171 11.47 1.55 -0.30
N ALA A 172 10.55 1.23 0.62
CA ALA A 172 9.47 0.28 0.39
C ALA A 172 8.48 0.76 -0.68
N THR A 173 8.27 2.06 -0.82
CA THR A 173 7.46 2.62 -1.92
C THR A 173 8.03 2.22 -3.28
N ALA A 174 9.36 2.29 -3.43
CA ALA A 174 10.03 1.87 -4.66
C ALA A 174 10.05 0.34 -4.83
N LEU A 175 10.30 -0.41 -3.76
CA LEU A 175 10.49 -1.86 -3.83
C LEU A 175 9.17 -2.63 -3.87
N SER A 176 8.31 -2.46 -2.87
CA SER A 176 7.05 -3.22 -2.72
C SER A 176 5.83 -2.43 -3.17
N GLY A 177 5.80 -1.11 -3.00
CA GLY A 177 4.71 -0.26 -3.46
C GLY A 177 4.62 -0.23 -4.99
N THR A 178 5.75 -0.06 -5.67
CA THR A 178 5.88 -0.12 -7.14
C THR A 178 6.09 -1.55 -7.64
N GLY A 179 6.43 -2.49 -6.76
CA GLY A 179 6.74 -3.90 -7.06
C GLY A 179 5.77 -4.58 -8.01
N PRO A 180 4.45 -4.46 -7.83
CA PRO A 180 3.48 -5.05 -8.75
C PRO A 180 3.67 -4.62 -10.21
N THR A 181 4.10 -3.37 -10.47
CA THR A 181 4.38 -2.89 -11.83
C THR A 181 5.51 -3.66 -12.49
N TYR A 182 6.56 -3.99 -11.75
CA TYR A 182 7.69 -4.78 -12.27
C TYR A 182 7.26 -6.20 -12.61
N LEU A 183 6.48 -6.81 -11.72
CA LEU A 183 5.98 -8.17 -11.90
C LEU A 183 4.98 -8.27 -13.05
N PHE A 184 4.10 -7.28 -13.22
CA PHE A 184 3.17 -7.25 -14.34
C PHE A 184 3.89 -7.07 -15.68
N ALA A 185 4.94 -6.24 -15.74
CA ALA A 185 5.76 -6.10 -16.94
C ALA A 185 6.48 -7.42 -17.31
N VAL A 186 7.03 -8.13 -16.31
CA VAL A 186 7.63 -9.45 -16.51
C VAL A 186 6.58 -10.47 -16.95
N MET A 187 5.40 -10.47 -16.33
CA MET A 187 4.29 -11.36 -16.70
C MET A 187 3.85 -11.14 -18.14
N GLU A 188 3.65 -9.88 -18.54
CA GLU A 188 3.27 -9.51 -19.91
C GLU A 188 4.29 -10.03 -20.94
N ALA A 189 5.60 -9.78 -20.70
CA ALA A 189 6.67 -10.24 -21.57
C ALA A 189 6.71 -11.78 -21.71
N LEU A 190 6.50 -12.51 -20.60
CA LEU A 190 6.48 -13.98 -20.62
C LEU A 190 5.24 -14.52 -21.36
N VAL A 191 4.07 -13.90 -21.18
CA VAL A 191 2.84 -14.28 -21.92
C VAL A 191 3.03 -14.06 -23.41
N ASP A 192 3.59 -12.91 -23.83
CA ASP A 192 3.86 -12.62 -25.23
C ASP A 192 4.88 -13.60 -25.84
N ALA A 193 5.94 -13.94 -25.10
CA ALA A 193 6.88 -14.98 -25.53
C ALA A 193 6.18 -16.35 -25.68
N GLY A 194 5.26 -16.71 -24.80
CA GLY A 194 4.45 -17.92 -24.90
C GLY A 194 3.60 -17.94 -26.16
N VAL A 195 2.98 -16.82 -26.50
CA VAL A 195 2.21 -16.69 -27.77
C VAL A 195 3.12 -16.83 -28.99
N HIS A 196 4.32 -16.26 -28.97
CA HIS A 196 5.31 -16.45 -30.04
C HIS A 196 5.77 -17.90 -30.20
N LEU A 197 5.77 -18.70 -29.13
CA LEU A 197 6.04 -20.13 -29.17
C LEU A 197 4.87 -20.94 -29.75
N GLY A 198 3.68 -20.34 -29.92
CA GLY A 198 2.49 -20.99 -30.49
C GLY A 198 1.40 -21.33 -29.46
N PHE A 199 1.52 -20.96 -28.21
CA PHE A 199 0.43 -21.13 -27.23
C PHE A 199 -0.74 -20.18 -27.52
N PRO A 200 -1.99 -20.62 -27.35
CA PRO A 200 -3.11 -19.71 -27.21
C PRO A 200 -2.85 -18.72 -26.05
N ARG A 201 -3.20 -17.43 -26.21
CA ARG A 201 -2.91 -16.38 -25.22
C ARG A 201 -3.44 -16.71 -23.83
N GLU A 202 -4.63 -17.27 -23.72
CA GLU A 202 -5.25 -17.66 -22.47
C GLU A 202 -4.41 -18.72 -21.74
N LEU A 203 -4.00 -19.77 -22.44
CA LEU A 203 -3.14 -20.81 -21.88
C LEU A 203 -1.75 -20.27 -21.50
N ALA A 204 -1.15 -19.40 -22.32
CA ALA A 204 0.12 -18.75 -21.98
C ALA A 204 -0.01 -17.91 -20.69
N HIS A 205 -1.11 -17.16 -20.55
CA HIS A 205 -1.40 -16.37 -19.35
C HIS A 205 -1.52 -17.27 -18.12
N ASP A 206 -2.28 -18.34 -18.17
CA ASP A 206 -2.48 -19.25 -17.04
C ASP A 206 -1.17 -19.90 -16.60
N LEU A 207 -0.38 -20.40 -17.55
CA LEU A 207 0.93 -21.01 -17.27
C LEU A 207 1.88 -20.01 -16.58
N VAL A 208 1.93 -18.78 -17.06
CA VAL A 208 2.79 -17.74 -16.48
C VAL A 208 2.29 -17.32 -15.08
N ALA A 209 0.99 -17.12 -14.92
CA ALA A 209 0.40 -16.72 -13.64
C ALA A 209 0.67 -17.76 -12.56
N GLU A 210 0.38 -19.04 -12.81
CA GLU A 210 0.61 -20.13 -11.87
C GLU A 210 2.10 -20.34 -11.57
N THR A 211 2.97 -20.17 -12.58
CA THR A 211 4.42 -20.25 -12.38
C THR A 211 4.93 -19.15 -11.46
N LEU A 212 4.48 -17.90 -11.63
CA LEU A 212 4.87 -16.77 -10.78
C LEU A 212 4.39 -16.98 -9.34
N VAL A 213 3.12 -17.37 -9.15
CA VAL A 213 2.55 -17.64 -7.83
C VAL A 213 3.29 -18.78 -7.14
N GLY A 214 3.44 -19.93 -7.81
CA GLY A 214 4.09 -21.11 -7.24
C GLY A 214 5.55 -20.86 -6.89
N SER A 215 6.31 -20.21 -7.77
CA SER A 215 7.72 -19.89 -7.55
C SER A 215 7.91 -18.93 -6.36
N SER A 216 7.05 -17.92 -6.24
CA SER A 216 7.10 -16.97 -5.12
C SER A 216 6.76 -17.65 -3.78
N GLN A 217 5.75 -18.51 -3.76
CA GLN A 217 5.38 -19.28 -2.56
C GLN A 217 6.49 -20.26 -2.18
N TYR A 218 7.08 -20.96 -3.15
CA TYR A 218 8.20 -21.86 -2.91
C TYR A 218 9.41 -21.12 -2.33
N ALA A 219 9.75 -19.95 -2.90
CA ALA A 219 10.83 -19.12 -2.39
C ALA A 219 10.58 -18.65 -0.95
N ALA A 220 9.36 -18.24 -0.63
CA ALA A 220 8.99 -17.81 0.72
C ALA A 220 9.05 -18.94 1.74
N ALA A 221 8.67 -20.17 1.36
CA ALA A 221 8.66 -21.34 2.22
C ALA A 221 10.06 -21.94 2.45
N SER A 222 10.94 -21.91 1.43
CA SER A 222 12.22 -22.62 1.45
C SER A 222 13.28 -21.96 2.32
N LYS A 223 13.18 -20.66 2.59
CA LYS A 223 14.18 -19.82 3.28
C LYS A 223 15.58 -19.81 2.63
N LEU A 224 15.73 -20.40 1.43
CA LEU A 224 16.98 -20.39 0.67
C LEU A 224 17.16 -19.04 -0.04
N HIS A 225 18.42 -18.67 -0.25
CA HIS A 225 18.73 -17.50 -1.07
C HIS A 225 18.21 -17.70 -2.52
N PRO A 226 17.63 -16.70 -3.18
CA PRO A 226 17.10 -16.83 -4.55
C PRO A 226 18.08 -17.42 -5.57
N ALA A 227 19.39 -17.14 -5.41
CA ALA A 227 20.42 -17.72 -6.28
C ALA A 227 20.54 -19.25 -6.09
N GLN A 228 20.34 -19.76 -4.88
CA GLN A 228 20.36 -21.21 -4.61
C GLN A 228 19.14 -21.89 -5.24
N LEU A 229 17.96 -21.25 -5.12
CA LEU A 229 16.73 -21.75 -5.76
C LEU A 229 16.88 -21.79 -7.27
N ARG A 230 17.41 -20.71 -7.88
CA ARG A 230 17.69 -20.68 -9.32
C ARG A 230 18.67 -21.80 -9.74
N ASN A 231 19.75 -21.97 -8.97
CA ASN A 231 20.75 -23.02 -9.27
C ASN A 231 20.15 -24.44 -9.16
N ALA A 232 19.25 -24.66 -8.21
CA ALA A 232 18.60 -25.97 -8.02
C ALA A 232 17.74 -26.41 -9.21
N VAL A 233 17.24 -25.45 -10.01
CA VAL A 233 16.44 -25.70 -11.23
C VAL A 233 17.25 -25.56 -12.52
N THR A 234 18.60 -25.39 -12.42
CA THR A 234 19.47 -25.15 -13.56
C THR A 234 20.44 -26.33 -13.70
N SER A 235 20.13 -27.23 -14.59
CA SER A 235 21.04 -28.34 -14.96
C SER A 235 22.04 -27.90 -16.05
N PRO A 236 23.27 -28.45 -16.06
CA PRO A 236 24.25 -28.19 -17.12
C PRO A 236 23.68 -28.54 -18.51
N GLY A 237 23.77 -27.59 -19.44
CA GLY A 237 23.23 -27.77 -20.81
C GLY A 237 21.72 -27.80 -20.93
N GLY A 238 20.98 -27.59 -19.84
CA GLY A 238 19.51 -27.60 -19.83
C GLY A 238 18.89 -26.29 -20.35
N THR A 239 17.57 -26.31 -20.51
CA THR A 239 16.77 -25.14 -20.97
C THR A 239 16.93 -23.93 -20.05
N SER A 240 16.95 -24.16 -18.73
CA SER A 240 17.17 -23.09 -17.75
C SER A 240 18.53 -22.43 -17.89
N ALA A 241 19.60 -23.21 -18.19
CA ALA A 241 20.93 -22.65 -18.39
C ALA A 241 20.98 -21.73 -19.61
N ALA A 242 20.36 -22.16 -20.74
CA ALA A 242 20.26 -21.35 -21.96
C ALA A 242 19.45 -20.07 -21.72
N ALA A 243 18.30 -20.18 -21.01
CA ALA A 243 17.47 -19.03 -20.70
C ALA A 243 18.18 -18.00 -19.81
N ILE A 244 18.89 -18.47 -18.76
CA ILE A 244 19.65 -17.58 -17.86
C ILE A 244 20.73 -16.83 -18.63
N TYR A 245 21.41 -17.48 -19.58
CA TYR A 245 22.43 -16.83 -20.43
C TYR A 245 21.85 -15.61 -21.17
N GLU A 246 20.68 -15.76 -21.80
CA GLU A 246 20.03 -14.64 -22.50
C GLU A 246 19.53 -13.55 -21.54
N LEU A 247 19.02 -13.90 -20.34
CA LEU A 247 18.63 -12.94 -19.32
C LEU A 247 19.82 -12.11 -18.81
N GLU A 248 20.99 -12.75 -18.57
CA GLU A 248 22.21 -12.04 -18.13
C GLU A 248 22.77 -11.18 -19.24
N LYS A 249 22.81 -11.65 -20.48
CA LYS A 249 23.18 -10.89 -21.69
C LYS A 249 22.26 -9.65 -21.86
N GLY A 250 20.95 -9.81 -21.62
CA GLY A 250 19.96 -8.75 -21.61
C GLY A 250 20.04 -7.81 -20.39
N ARG A 251 21.00 -8.01 -19.48
CA ARG A 251 21.23 -7.16 -18.30
C ARG A 251 20.00 -7.03 -17.37
N LEU A 252 19.21 -8.08 -17.25
CA LEU A 252 17.95 -8.07 -16.47
C LEU A 252 18.15 -7.47 -15.05
N ARG A 253 19.23 -7.86 -14.36
CA ARG A 253 19.49 -7.38 -12.99
C ARG A 253 19.73 -5.88 -12.95
N THR A 254 20.49 -5.35 -13.90
CA THR A 254 20.76 -3.92 -14.01
C THR A 254 19.50 -3.14 -14.27
N VAL A 255 18.67 -3.59 -15.22
CA VAL A 255 17.40 -2.93 -15.57
C VAL A 255 16.45 -2.89 -14.38
N LEU A 256 16.32 -3.98 -13.64
CA LEU A 256 15.48 -4.03 -12.44
C LEU A 256 16.03 -3.10 -11.33
N SER A 257 17.35 -3.10 -11.12
CA SER A 257 17.98 -2.19 -10.16
C SER A 257 17.73 -0.73 -10.52
N ASP A 258 17.95 -0.37 -11.78
CA ASP A 258 17.76 1.00 -12.28
C ASP A 258 16.28 1.44 -12.15
N ALA A 259 15.34 0.54 -12.41
CA ALA A 259 13.90 0.79 -12.24
C ALA A 259 13.54 1.09 -10.78
N VAL A 260 14.06 0.30 -9.82
CA VAL A 260 13.84 0.52 -8.39
C VAL A 260 14.44 1.85 -7.95
N TRP A 261 15.67 2.17 -8.37
CA TRP A 261 16.31 3.45 -8.07
C TRP A 261 15.55 4.64 -8.67
N ALA A 262 15.05 4.52 -9.89
CA ALA A 262 14.23 5.57 -10.52
C ALA A 262 12.94 5.81 -9.70
N ALA A 263 12.27 4.75 -9.27
CA ALA A 263 11.07 4.86 -8.43
C ALA A 263 11.39 5.49 -7.06
N TYR A 264 12.54 5.14 -6.46
CA TYR A 264 12.97 5.72 -5.19
C TYR A 264 13.24 7.22 -5.31
N ARG A 265 14.05 7.65 -6.30
CA ARG A 265 14.29 9.07 -6.56
C ARG A 265 12.99 9.84 -6.76
N ARG A 266 12.06 9.27 -7.55
CA ARG A 266 10.75 9.91 -7.77
C ARG A 266 9.91 10.04 -6.50
N THR A 267 9.98 9.05 -5.63
CA THR A 267 9.30 9.10 -4.32
C THR A 267 9.87 10.21 -3.44
N THR A 268 11.18 10.38 -3.41
CA THR A 268 11.86 11.44 -2.67
C THR A 268 11.48 12.83 -3.20
N GLU A 269 11.58 13.03 -4.51
CA GLU A 269 11.17 14.30 -5.15
C GLU A 269 9.71 14.69 -4.82
N LEU A 270 8.80 13.72 -4.87
CA LEU A 270 7.40 13.96 -4.50
C LEU A 270 7.24 14.35 -3.03
N GLY A 271 8.03 13.74 -2.15
CA GLY A 271 8.03 14.05 -0.72
C GLY A 271 8.55 15.45 -0.44
N GLU A 272 9.70 15.81 -0.99
CA GLU A 272 10.33 17.13 -0.85
C GLU A 272 9.42 18.25 -1.36
N ARG A 273 8.80 18.05 -2.51
CA ARG A 273 7.85 19.00 -3.06
C ARG A 273 6.63 19.21 -2.14
N LEU A 274 6.04 18.10 -1.66
CA LEU A 274 4.87 18.15 -0.79
C LEU A 274 5.20 18.82 0.54
N GLU A 275 6.39 18.55 1.09
CA GLU A 275 6.88 19.18 2.32
C GLU A 275 7.07 20.68 2.13
N ALA A 276 7.75 21.12 1.07
CA ALA A 276 7.96 22.53 0.75
C ALA A 276 6.60 23.27 0.61
N GLU A 277 5.65 22.69 -0.12
CA GLU A 277 4.31 23.26 -0.29
C GLU A 277 3.54 23.34 1.05
N THR A 278 3.73 22.38 1.95
CA THR A 278 3.05 22.35 3.26
C THR A 278 3.63 23.37 4.22
N LEU A 279 4.96 23.51 4.26
CA LEU A 279 5.65 24.48 5.11
C LEU A 279 5.34 25.93 4.72
N ALA A 280 5.21 26.21 3.43
CA ALA A 280 4.84 27.53 2.92
C ALA A 280 3.44 27.99 3.40
N ASP A 281 2.54 27.05 3.71
CA ASP A 281 1.18 27.37 4.24
C ASP A 281 1.15 27.54 5.76
N SER A 282 2.21 27.15 6.46
CA SER A 282 2.24 27.12 7.93
C SER A 282 2.94 28.34 8.53
N GLY A 283 3.60 29.15 7.71
CA GLY A 283 4.21 30.44 8.08
C GLY A 283 3.28 31.58 7.75
#